data_fd92e1041bb0179a146ae59d66a291a3
#
_entry.id   fd92e1041bb0179a146ae59d66a291a3
#
_cell.length_a   1.000
_cell.length_b   1.000
_cell.length_c   1.000
_cell.angle_alpha   90.00
_cell.angle_beta   90.00
_cell.angle_gamma   90.00
#
_symmetry.space_group_name_H-M   'P 1'
#
loop_
_entity.id
_entity.type
_entity.pdbx_description
1 polymer ?
#
loop_
_entity_poly.entity_id
_entity_poly.type
_entity_poly.pdbx_seq_one_letter_code
_entity_poly.pdbx_strand_id
1 'polypeptide(L)'
;LAAETGAEVSIQGQANGVNITPVSLSRNLSPVAQFNVSSSQKMPGSTYEYIYLDVHKGNLQTGRVVLVFMPNPVSVKGAIQFDENGVCNFNRYIDGELGEITVPEGKVLELKFNEGESQWMKLTDEGNNTYRLLGGWKPNDPHADGREQIGELIISDTNGGHPETYTIKRLNWGLPVININGVWWCKYNLRGNAKNFNDQILIHTDPAKDKSLAEYLTNCSDEEFLNILGDQYQAGNLNGLKLTHNDSIFYYEGYKNQSDNFGTLNPTSMAPDGYQIPDYNNYRFYTWGTNCNLAYYNPGAFNNGLGQRLNFNVVERNATFKGLQYGPITFYDFEYGGNHLTLCGLGHQWSETSISSMMILFATYGNSGSTWLIE
;
A
#
# COMPACT_ATOMS: atom_id res chain seq x y z
N LEU A 1 26.57 -41.15 -10.45
CA LEU A 1 26.04 -42.49 -10.67
C LEU A 1 27.11 -43.36 -11.34
N ALA A 2 27.43 -44.50 -10.76
CA ALA A 2 28.33 -45.50 -11.34
C ALA A 2 27.49 -46.63 -11.95
N ALA A 3 27.80 -47.00 -13.19
CA ALA A 3 27.14 -48.08 -13.91
C ALA A 3 28.16 -48.96 -14.62
N GLU A 4 27.75 -50.13 -15.14
CA GLU A 4 28.63 -51.02 -15.92
C GLU A 4 29.10 -50.33 -17.22
N THR A 5 30.28 -50.72 -17.69
CA THR A 5 30.83 -50.24 -18.96
C THR A 5 29.85 -50.51 -20.11
N GLY A 6 29.53 -49.48 -20.87
CA GLY A 6 28.58 -49.56 -22.00
C GLY A 6 27.09 -49.44 -21.59
N ALA A 7 26.80 -49.10 -20.31
CA ALA A 7 25.46 -48.75 -19.91
C ALA A 7 25.15 -47.28 -20.26
N GLU A 8 23.89 -47.02 -20.57
CA GLU A 8 23.34 -45.69 -20.81
C GLU A 8 22.40 -45.31 -19.67
N VAL A 9 22.32 -44.03 -19.35
CA VAL A 9 21.42 -43.50 -18.32
C VAL A 9 20.39 -42.61 -18.96
N SER A 10 19.12 -42.90 -18.74
CA SER A 10 18.00 -42.05 -19.15
C SER A 10 17.30 -41.41 -17.97
N ILE A 11 16.81 -40.19 -18.16
CA ILE A 11 16.04 -39.45 -17.16
C ILE A 11 14.56 -39.69 -17.42
N GLN A 12 13.82 -40.15 -16.41
CA GLN A 12 12.40 -40.40 -16.50
C GLN A 12 11.65 -39.60 -15.41
N GLY A 13 10.54 -39.00 -15.80
CA GLY A 13 9.76 -38.13 -14.90
C GLY A 13 10.23 -36.66 -14.91
N GLN A 14 9.47 -35.85 -14.26
CA GLN A 14 9.74 -34.43 -14.04
C GLN A 14 9.34 -34.07 -12.63
N ALA A 15 10.10 -33.17 -12.01
CA ALA A 15 9.71 -32.48 -10.78
C ALA A 15 9.64 -30.99 -11.07
N ASN A 16 8.61 -30.33 -10.58
CA ASN A 16 8.36 -28.92 -10.90
C ASN A 16 9.50 -28.02 -10.39
N GLY A 17 10.01 -27.16 -11.26
CA GLY A 17 11.15 -26.29 -10.95
C GLY A 17 12.50 -27.00 -10.82
N VAL A 18 12.57 -28.31 -11.04
CA VAL A 18 13.82 -29.09 -10.99
C VAL A 18 14.38 -29.28 -12.38
N ASN A 19 15.66 -28.97 -12.54
CA ASN A 19 16.39 -29.18 -13.77
C ASN A 19 17.51 -30.20 -13.54
N ILE A 20 17.56 -31.26 -14.37
CA ILE A 20 18.61 -32.26 -14.34
C ILE A 20 19.28 -32.30 -15.72
N THR A 21 20.57 -32.01 -15.74
CA THR A 21 21.38 -32.03 -16.96
C THR A 21 22.57 -32.99 -16.82
N PRO A 22 22.79 -33.86 -17.79
CA PRO A 22 23.97 -34.72 -17.78
C PRO A 22 25.25 -33.87 -17.96
N VAL A 23 26.26 -34.18 -17.20
CA VAL A 23 27.60 -33.61 -17.39
C VAL A 23 28.33 -34.46 -18.41
N SER A 24 28.81 -33.87 -19.50
CA SER A 24 29.60 -34.54 -20.51
C SER A 24 30.90 -35.09 -19.91
N LEU A 25 31.07 -36.39 -19.91
CA LEU A 25 32.29 -37.02 -19.44
C LEU A 25 33.31 -37.07 -20.58
N SER A 26 34.58 -36.75 -20.31
CA SER A 26 35.65 -36.99 -21.25
C SER A 26 35.84 -38.49 -21.46
N ARG A 27 36.13 -38.92 -22.69
CA ARG A 27 36.11 -40.31 -23.17
C ARG A 27 36.99 -41.34 -22.43
N ASN A 28 37.71 -40.94 -21.38
CA ASN A 28 38.74 -41.78 -20.74
C ASN A 28 38.48 -42.12 -19.26
N LEU A 29 37.31 -41.85 -18.74
CA LEU A 29 37.01 -42.13 -17.34
C LEU A 29 35.97 -43.26 -17.23
N SER A 30 36.15 -44.10 -16.22
CA SER A 30 35.26 -45.16 -15.77
C SER A 30 33.78 -44.87 -15.96
N PRO A 31 32.90 -45.86 -15.93
CA PRO A 31 31.48 -45.75 -16.17
C PRO A 31 30.77 -45.01 -15.06
N VAL A 32 31.05 -43.71 -14.96
CA VAL A 32 30.40 -42.80 -14.01
C VAL A 32 29.68 -41.72 -14.78
N ALA A 33 28.34 -41.72 -14.67
CA ALA A 33 27.53 -40.64 -15.20
C ALA A 33 27.38 -39.58 -14.10
N GLN A 34 27.62 -38.31 -14.42
CA GLN A 34 27.41 -37.17 -13.54
C GLN A 34 26.24 -36.33 -14.05
N PHE A 35 25.45 -35.82 -13.13
CA PHE A 35 24.32 -34.97 -13.43
C PHE A 35 24.37 -33.71 -12.52
N ASN A 36 24.11 -32.55 -13.09
CA ASN A 36 23.82 -31.37 -12.35
C ASN A 36 22.33 -31.36 -12.02
N VAL A 37 22.00 -31.23 -10.77
CA VAL A 37 20.63 -31.13 -10.29
C VAL A 37 20.46 -29.74 -9.67
N SER A 38 19.51 -28.97 -10.15
CA SER A 38 19.15 -27.64 -9.60
C SER A 38 17.66 -27.54 -9.47
N SER A 39 17.21 -26.80 -8.45
CA SER A 39 15.81 -26.48 -8.27
C SER A 39 15.64 -24.97 -8.15
N SER A 40 14.68 -24.42 -8.91
CA SER A 40 14.28 -23.02 -8.83
C SER A 40 13.00 -22.83 -8.01
N GLN A 41 12.30 -23.91 -7.71
CA GLN A 41 11.05 -23.81 -6.96
C GLN A 41 11.29 -23.66 -5.48
N LYS A 42 10.61 -22.68 -4.86
CA LYS A 42 10.71 -22.35 -3.44
C LYS A 42 9.38 -22.46 -2.70
N MET A 43 8.32 -22.86 -3.39
CA MET A 43 6.99 -22.97 -2.79
C MET A 43 6.94 -24.03 -1.69
N PRO A 44 6.40 -23.71 -0.52
CA PRO A 44 6.01 -24.71 0.46
C PRO A 44 5.03 -25.69 -0.18
N GLY A 45 5.25 -26.98 0.00
CA GLY A 45 4.39 -27.99 -0.58
C GLY A 45 4.25 -29.23 0.32
N SER A 46 3.25 -30.05 0.04
CA SER A 46 2.98 -31.29 0.77
C SER A 46 3.19 -32.55 -0.07
N THR A 47 3.52 -32.40 -1.35
CA THR A 47 3.59 -33.50 -2.29
C THR A 47 5.03 -33.79 -2.66
N TYR A 48 5.46 -35.06 -2.46
CA TYR A 48 6.75 -35.51 -2.92
C TYR A 48 6.74 -35.67 -4.42
N GLU A 49 7.83 -35.27 -5.07
CA GLU A 49 8.05 -35.48 -6.51
C GLU A 49 9.24 -36.37 -6.74
N TYR A 50 9.21 -37.12 -7.82
CA TYR A 50 10.20 -38.17 -8.12
C TYR A 50 10.73 -38.01 -9.51
N ILE A 51 12.07 -38.12 -9.66
CA ILE A 51 12.74 -38.27 -10.94
C ILE A 51 13.55 -39.55 -10.87
N TYR A 52 13.48 -40.34 -11.94
CA TYR A 52 14.18 -41.60 -12.02
C TYR A 52 15.33 -41.51 -13.00
N LEU A 53 16.48 -41.99 -12.59
CA LEU A 53 17.62 -42.22 -13.47
C LEU A 53 17.69 -43.71 -13.75
N ASP A 54 17.24 -44.10 -14.94
CA ASP A 54 17.21 -45.49 -15.38
C ASP A 54 18.49 -45.85 -16.09
N VAL A 55 19.13 -46.92 -15.67
CA VAL A 55 20.34 -47.46 -16.25
C VAL A 55 19.98 -48.61 -17.18
N HIS A 56 20.38 -48.53 -18.44
CA HIS A 56 20.10 -49.51 -19.47
C HIS A 56 21.38 -50.10 -20.07
N LYS A 57 21.36 -51.34 -20.37
CA LYS A 57 22.39 -52.01 -21.18
C LYS A 57 21.71 -52.70 -22.38
N GLY A 58 21.81 -52.06 -23.54
CA GLY A 58 20.95 -52.40 -24.66
C GLY A 58 19.47 -52.17 -24.32
N ASN A 59 18.64 -53.18 -24.57
CA ASN A 59 17.21 -53.11 -24.28
C ASN A 59 16.81 -53.46 -22.83
N LEU A 60 17.81 -53.80 -21.99
CA LEU A 60 17.55 -54.26 -20.63
C LEU A 60 17.83 -53.14 -19.62
N GLN A 61 16.84 -52.79 -18.80
CA GLN A 61 17.03 -51.92 -17.64
C GLN A 61 17.80 -52.71 -16.58
N THR A 62 18.99 -52.24 -16.21
CA THR A 62 19.89 -52.92 -15.26
C THR A 62 19.89 -52.26 -13.88
N GLY A 63 19.34 -51.06 -13.79
CA GLY A 63 19.24 -50.34 -12.52
C GLY A 63 18.36 -49.09 -12.57
N ARG A 64 17.98 -48.59 -11.41
CA ARG A 64 17.25 -47.33 -11.25
C ARG A 64 17.73 -46.60 -10.00
N VAL A 65 18.00 -45.32 -10.13
CA VAL A 65 18.17 -44.42 -9.01
C VAL A 65 16.94 -43.51 -8.91
N VAL A 66 16.37 -43.40 -7.74
CA VAL A 66 15.22 -42.55 -7.49
C VAL A 66 15.72 -41.29 -6.80
N LEU A 67 15.50 -40.14 -7.45
CA LEU A 67 15.70 -38.83 -6.83
C LEU A 67 14.36 -38.39 -6.23
N VAL A 68 14.34 -38.17 -4.94
CA VAL A 68 13.14 -37.75 -4.21
C VAL A 68 13.30 -36.28 -3.87
N PHE A 69 12.39 -35.47 -4.36
CA PHE A 69 12.31 -34.06 -4.02
C PHE A 69 11.25 -33.91 -2.95
N MET A 70 11.71 -33.64 -1.75
CA MET A 70 10.82 -33.38 -0.62
C MET A 70 10.29 -31.97 -0.72
N PRO A 71 8.97 -31.77 -0.46
CA PRO A 71 8.45 -30.44 -0.32
C PRO A 71 9.16 -29.72 0.83
N ASN A 72 9.25 -28.42 0.72
CA ASN A 72 9.66 -27.62 1.87
C ASN A 72 8.52 -27.65 2.89
N PRO A 73 8.68 -28.27 4.07
CA PRO A 73 7.61 -28.43 5.04
C PRO A 73 7.35 -27.14 5.86
N VAL A 74 7.59 -25.97 5.27
CA VAL A 74 7.25 -24.68 5.87
C VAL A 74 5.74 -24.51 5.82
N SER A 75 5.14 -24.29 6.97
CA SER A 75 3.72 -23.96 7.09
C SER A 75 3.55 -22.46 7.23
N VAL A 76 2.65 -21.89 6.43
CA VAL A 76 2.34 -20.46 6.45
C VAL A 76 0.85 -20.28 6.68
N LYS A 77 0.47 -19.43 7.64
CA LYS A 77 -0.92 -19.05 7.95
C LYS A 77 -1.07 -17.54 7.93
N GLY A 78 -2.28 -17.07 7.71
CA GLY A 78 -2.60 -15.64 7.71
C GLY A 78 -2.69 -15.05 6.32
N ALA A 79 -2.31 -13.77 6.22
CA ALA A 79 -2.40 -13.03 4.96
C ALA A 79 -1.26 -13.35 3.97
N ILE A 80 -0.17 -13.95 4.44
CA ILE A 80 0.99 -14.28 3.62
C ILE A 80 0.64 -15.46 2.71
N GLN A 81 0.83 -15.26 1.40
CA GLN A 81 0.70 -16.32 0.39
C GLN A 81 1.85 -16.18 -0.61
N PHE A 82 2.72 -17.17 -0.67
CA PHE A 82 3.83 -17.19 -1.61
C PHE A 82 3.41 -17.82 -2.94
N ASP A 83 3.87 -17.22 -4.02
CA ASP A 83 3.79 -17.80 -5.35
C ASP A 83 4.87 -18.88 -5.57
N GLU A 84 4.92 -19.45 -6.78
CA GLU A 84 5.89 -20.46 -7.17
C GLU A 84 7.37 -20.00 -7.11
N ASN A 85 7.61 -18.69 -7.08
CA ASN A 85 8.94 -18.09 -6.97
C ASN A 85 9.29 -17.73 -5.51
N GLY A 86 8.41 -18.03 -4.56
CA GLY A 86 8.57 -17.68 -3.16
C GLY A 86 8.34 -16.18 -2.88
N VAL A 87 7.48 -15.54 -3.68
CA VAL A 87 7.14 -14.13 -3.54
C VAL A 87 5.71 -13.97 -3.03
N CYS A 88 5.54 -13.25 -1.94
CA CYS A 88 4.25 -12.74 -1.48
C CYS A 88 4.16 -11.25 -1.80
N ASN A 89 3.31 -10.88 -2.73
CA ASN A 89 3.08 -9.47 -3.06
C ASN A 89 1.66 -9.07 -2.71
N PHE A 90 1.54 -8.20 -1.72
CA PHE A 90 0.24 -7.70 -1.28
C PHE A 90 -0.38 -6.70 -2.27
N ASN A 91 0.42 -6.05 -3.13
CA ASN A 91 -0.03 -5.00 -4.06
C ASN A 91 -0.81 -3.85 -3.39
N ARG A 92 -0.67 -3.70 -2.09
CA ARG A 92 -1.35 -2.68 -1.27
C ARG A 92 -0.56 -2.43 -0.01
N TYR A 93 -0.91 -1.36 0.69
CA TYR A 93 -0.45 -1.18 2.07
C TYR A 93 -1.12 -2.21 2.98
N ILE A 94 -0.32 -2.79 3.86
CA ILE A 94 -0.78 -3.71 4.89
C ILE A 94 0.12 -3.57 6.13
N ASP A 95 -0.47 -3.60 7.31
CA ASP A 95 0.22 -3.61 8.60
C ASP A 95 -0.44 -4.61 9.57
N GLY A 96 0.01 -4.61 10.81
CA GLY A 96 -0.47 -5.52 11.82
C GLY A 96 0.03 -6.95 11.61
N GLU A 97 -0.78 -7.93 11.93
CA GLU A 97 -0.40 -9.34 11.79
C GLU A 97 -0.47 -9.76 10.32
N LEU A 98 0.70 -10.09 9.75
CA LEU A 98 0.82 -10.58 8.38
C LEU A 98 0.65 -12.09 8.32
N GLY A 99 1.13 -12.81 9.32
CA GLY A 99 0.97 -14.25 9.38
C GLY A 99 1.89 -14.94 10.38
N GLU A 100 1.71 -16.24 10.46
CA GLU A 100 2.51 -17.17 11.27
C GLU A 100 3.23 -18.14 10.34
N ILE A 101 4.50 -18.36 10.60
CA ILE A 101 5.36 -19.23 9.80
C ILE A 101 5.98 -20.26 10.74
N THR A 102 5.74 -21.53 10.45
CA THR A 102 6.36 -22.65 11.17
C THR A 102 7.38 -23.32 10.25
N VAL A 103 8.62 -23.39 10.71
CA VAL A 103 9.72 -24.04 9.99
C VAL A 103 10.02 -25.42 10.59
N PRO A 104 10.62 -26.34 9.82
CA PRO A 104 10.98 -27.68 10.31
C PRO A 104 11.98 -27.62 11.47
N GLU A 105 12.01 -28.69 12.24
CA GLU A 105 13.05 -28.89 13.25
C GLU A 105 14.46 -28.81 12.61
N GLY A 106 15.38 -28.12 13.28
CA GLY A 106 16.73 -27.88 12.79
C GLY A 106 16.87 -26.72 11.80
N LYS A 107 15.76 -26.01 11.51
CA LYS A 107 15.77 -24.79 10.71
C LYS A 107 15.51 -23.57 11.57
N VAL A 108 16.00 -22.44 11.10
CA VAL A 108 15.77 -21.11 11.68
C VAL A 108 15.22 -20.17 10.61
N LEU A 109 14.44 -19.19 11.04
CA LEU A 109 13.88 -18.14 10.18
C LEU A 109 14.48 -16.79 10.59
N GLU A 110 15.02 -16.08 9.63
CA GLU A 110 15.53 -14.72 9.80
C GLU A 110 14.79 -13.75 8.88
N LEU A 111 14.62 -12.51 9.34
CA LEU A 111 14.10 -11.41 8.56
C LEU A 111 15.23 -10.47 8.18
N LYS A 112 15.38 -10.17 6.90
CA LYS A 112 16.38 -9.24 6.36
C LYS A 112 15.76 -8.19 5.47
N PHE A 113 16.44 -7.05 5.39
CA PHE A 113 16.12 -5.94 4.49
C PHE A 113 17.36 -5.54 3.72
N ASN A 114 17.18 -5.15 2.48
CA ASN A 114 18.25 -4.59 1.67
C ASN A 114 18.73 -3.24 2.24
N GLU A 115 19.95 -2.86 1.92
CA GLU A 115 20.49 -1.57 2.31
C GLU A 115 19.60 -0.43 1.78
N GLY A 116 19.24 0.52 2.66
CA GLY A 116 18.35 1.62 2.35
C GLY A 116 16.85 1.29 2.39
N GLU A 117 16.48 0.02 2.59
CA GLU A 117 15.08 -0.35 2.78
C GLU A 117 14.63 -0.08 4.22
N SER A 118 13.41 0.39 4.39
CA SER A 118 12.84 0.57 5.73
C SER A 118 12.51 -0.78 6.37
N GLN A 119 12.78 -0.91 7.67
CA GLN A 119 12.45 -2.12 8.42
C GLN A 119 10.97 -2.12 8.78
N TRP A 120 10.14 -2.39 7.81
CA TRP A 120 8.68 -2.31 7.94
C TRP A 120 8.01 -3.58 8.49
N MET A 121 8.77 -4.65 8.67
CA MET A 121 8.32 -5.89 9.30
C MET A 121 9.13 -6.20 10.54
N LYS A 122 8.52 -6.94 11.45
CA LYS A 122 9.15 -7.51 12.63
C LYS A 122 8.82 -8.99 12.73
N LEU A 123 9.83 -9.80 12.93
CA LEU A 123 9.70 -11.22 13.21
C LEU A 123 9.80 -11.46 14.73
N THR A 124 8.87 -12.23 15.28
CA THR A 124 8.85 -12.62 16.68
C THR A 124 8.86 -14.15 16.77
N ASP A 125 9.83 -14.71 17.49
CA ASP A 125 9.87 -16.14 17.78
C ASP A 125 8.84 -16.47 18.86
N GLU A 126 7.87 -17.32 18.54
CA GLU A 126 6.82 -17.78 19.46
C GLU A 126 7.16 -19.15 20.09
N GLY A 127 8.34 -19.68 19.78
CA GLY A 127 8.77 -21.02 20.19
C GLY A 127 8.24 -22.13 19.26
N ASN A 128 8.72 -23.36 19.51
CA ASN A 128 8.34 -24.55 18.71
C ASN A 128 8.53 -24.36 17.19
N ASN A 129 9.61 -23.69 16.79
CA ASN A 129 9.92 -23.35 15.39
C ASN A 129 8.84 -22.51 14.70
N THR A 130 8.05 -21.78 15.45
CA THR A 130 6.96 -20.94 14.97
C THR A 130 7.30 -19.47 15.19
N TYR A 131 7.12 -18.70 14.16
CA TYR A 131 7.43 -17.27 14.11
C TYR A 131 6.20 -16.48 13.69
N ARG A 132 5.93 -15.38 14.39
CA ARG A 132 4.90 -14.41 13.98
C ARG A 132 5.55 -13.26 13.24
N LEU A 133 5.00 -12.94 12.06
CA LEU A 133 5.41 -11.81 11.27
C LEU A 133 4.40 -10.67 11.40
N LEU A 134 4.88 -9.54 11.87
CA LEU A 134 4.10 -8.31 12.02
C LEU A 134 4.58 -7.27 11.02
N GLY A 135 3.65 -6.68 10.26
CA GLY A 135 3.89 -5.48 9.48
C GLY A 135 3.82 -4.26 10.39
N GLY A 136 4.84 -3.44 10.34
CA GLY A 136 4.83 -2.12 10.96
C GLY A 136 4.56 -1.04 9.93
N TRP A 137 4.32 0.19 10.41
CA TRP A 137 4.19 1.34 9.55
C TRP A 137 5.06 2.47 10.07
N LYS A 138 5.53 3.27 9.15
CA LYS A 138 6.31 4.47 9.40
C LYS A 138 5.70 5.57 8.54
N PRO A 139 4.69 6.29 9.06
CA PRO A 139 4.09 7.37 8.30
C PRO A 139 5.16 8.42 7.99
N ASN A 140 5.01 9.05 6.82
CA ASN A 140 5.96 10.05 6.34
C ASN A 140 7.43 9.54 6.28
N ASP A 141 7.62 8.23 6.07
CA ASP A 141 8.94 7.70 5.75
C ASP A 141 9.47 8.42 4.50
N PRO A 142 10.64 9.05 4.53
CA PRO A 142 11.19 9.74 3.37
C PRO A 142 11.43 8.82 2.16
N HIS A 143 11.48 7.51 2.36
CA HIS A 143 11.53 6.52 1.28
C HIS A 143 10.11 6.11 0.80
N ALA A 144 9.06 6.57 1.47
CA ALA A 144 7.67 6.32 1.08
C ALA A 144 7.27 7.25 -0.07
N ASP A 145 7.36 6.71 -1.26
CA ASP A 145 7.00 7.39 -2.51
C ASP A 145 5.89 6.64 -3.28
N GLY A 146 5.12 5.83 -2.56
CA GLY A 146 4.17 4.88 -3.16
C GLY A 146 4.86 3.66 -3.74
N ARG A 147 6.19 3.56 -3.63
CA ARG A 147 6.96 2.44 -4.14
C ARG A 147 6.72 1.17 -3.33
N GLU A 148 7.11 0.08 -3.94
CA GLU A 148 7.17 -1.22 -3.30
C GLU A 148 8.22 -1.23 -2.19
N GLN A 149 7.83 -1.70 -1.01
CA GLN A 149 8.72 -2.04 0.09
C GLN A 149 8.95 -3.54 0.10
N ILE A 150 10.19 -3.95 0.30
CA ILE A 150 10.62 -5.34 0.19
C ILE A 150 11.26 -5.79 1.50
N GLY A 151 10.94 -7.01 1.92
CA GLY A 151 11.64 -7.70 2.99
C GLY A 151 11.84 -9.15 2.63
N GLU A 152 12.89 -9.76 3.15
CA GLU A 152 13.28 -11.13 2.86
C GLU A 152 13.22 -11.98 4.12
N LEU A 153 12.56 -13.11 4.02
CA LEU A 153 12.58 -14.17 5.01
C LEU A 153 13.58 -15.24 4.55
N ILE A 154 14.57 -15.51 5.37
CA ILE A 154 15.60 -16.51 5.09
C ILE A 154 15.42 -17.69 6.03
N ILE A 155 15.15 -18.85 5.47
CA ILE A 155 15.08 -20.11 6.18
C ILE A 155 16.38 -20.86 5.92
N SER A 156 17.10 -21.20 6.99
CA SER A 156 18.37 -21.93 6.87
C SER A 156 18.51 -22.98 7.97
N ASP A 157 19.47 -23.88 7.81
CA ASP A 157 19.85 -24.76 8.91
C ASP A 157 20.37 -23.93 10.09
N THR A 158 20.30 -24.47 11.30
CA THR A 158 20.81 -23.80 12.51
C THR A 158 22.30 -23.44 12.44
N ASN A 159 23.06 -24.10 11.56
CA ASN A 159 24.46 -23.81 11.27
C ASN A 159 24.65 -22.82 10.08
N GLY A 160 23.57 -22.27 9.54
CA GLY A 160 23.57 -21.37 8.39
C GLY A 160 23.64 -22.05 7.01
N GLY A 161 23.58 -23.39 6.95
CA GLY A 161 23.57 -24.13 5.70
C GLY A 161 22.21 -24.07 4.99
N HIS A 162 22.21 -24.38 3.69
CA HIS A 162 21.03 -24.52 2.82
C HIS A 162 20.01 -23.37 2.95
N PRO A 163 20.43 -22.10 2.75
CA PRO A 163 19.52 -20.97 2.87
C PRO A 163 18.50 -20.93 1.74
N GLU A 164 17.24 -20.70 2.08
CA GLU A 164 16.14 -20.43 1.16
C GLU A 164 15.60 -19.04 1.46
N THR A 165 15.39 -18.23 0.43
CA THR A 165 14.91 -16.86 0.56
C THR A 165 13.50 -16.73 0.00
N TYR A 166 12.61 -16.18 0.81
CA TYR A 166 11.25 -15.80 0.45
C TYR A 166 11.12 -14.29 0.51
N THR A 167 10.48 -13.71 -0.49
CA THR A 167 10.35 -12.25 -0.60
C THR A 167 8.93 -11.82 -0.25
N ILE A 168 8.80 -10.82 0.62
CA ILE A 168 7.51 -10.21 0.93
C ILE A 168 7.54 -8.76 0.49
N LYS A 169 6.50 -8.36 -0.22
CA LYS A 169 6.36 -7.04 -0.80
C LYS A 169 5.03 -6.40 -0.42
N ARG A 170 5.07 -5.09 -0.15
CA ARG A 170 3.87 -4.25 0.00
C ARG A 170 4.07 -2.90 -0.66
N LEU A 171 2.98 -2.18 -0.92
CA LEU A 171 3.07 -0.75 -1.23
C LEU A 171 3.21 0.05 0.08
N ASN A 172 4.03 1.07 0.05
CA ASN A 172 4.16 1.97 1.19
C ASN A 172 3.01 2.98 1.23
N TRP A 173 2.91 3.78 2.31
CA TRP A 173 1.90 4.83 2.48
C TRP A 173 1.81 5.77 1.29
N GLY A 174 2.91 6.27 0.84
CA GLY A 174 3.02 7.10 -0.37
C GLY A 174 2.37 8.47 -0.32
N LEU A 175 1.28 8.68 0.43
CA LEU A 175 0.64 9.97 0.61
C LEU A 175 1.11 10.62 1.90
N PRO A 176 1.35 11.96 1.92
CA PRO A 176 1.62 12.68 3.14
C PRO A 176 0.42 12.58 4.09
N VAL A 177 0.69 12.20 5.34
CA VAL A 177 -0.34 12.03 6.38
C VAL A 177 0.03 12.77 7.65
N ILE A 178 -0.99 13.14 8.43
CA ILE A 178 -0.86 13.86 9.69
C ILE A 178 -1.67 13.10 10.74
N ASN A 179 -1.07 12.84 11.90
CA ASN A 179 -1.79 12.24 13.02
C ASN A 179 -2.45 13.32 13.86
N ILE A 180 -3.77 13.29 13.95
CA ILE A 180 -4.53 14.12 14.86
C ILE A 180 -5.34 13.21 15.77
N ASN A 181 -5.03 13.25 17.06
CA ASN A 181 -5.73 12.48 18.09
C ASN A 181 -5.82 10.97 17.78
N GLY A 182 -4.74 10.40 17.26
CA GLY A 182 -4.65 8.97 16.91
C GLY A 182 -5.26 8.59 15.56
N VAL A 183 -5.86 9.54 14.84
CA VAL A 183 -6.39 9.32 13.49
C VAL A 183 -5.42 9.89 12.47
N TRP A 184 -5.10 9.11 11.46
CA TRP A 184 -4.23 9.50 10.35
C TRP A 184 -5.06 10.08 9.20
N TRP A 185 -4.80 11.34 8.87
CA TRP A 185 -5.45 12.10 7.80
C TRP A 185 -4.49 12.35 6.67
N CYS A 186 -4.96 12.24 5.44
CA CYS A 186 -4.19 12.74 4.30
C CYS A 186 -4.04 14.26 4.42
N LYS A 187 -2.82 14.74 4.17
CA LYS A 187 -2.49 16.18 4.21
C LYS A 187 -3.17 16.96 3.08
N TYR A 188 -3.43 16.30 1.95
CA TYR A 188 -4.00 16.88 0.74
C TYR A 188 -5.33 16.22 0.38
N ASN A 189 -6.21 16.99 -0.26
CA ASN A 189 -7.41 16.46 -0.89
C ASN A 189 -7.05 15.57 -2.10
N LEU A 190 -7.98 14.66 -2.46
CA LEU A 190 -7.84 13.81 -3.65
C LEU A 190 -7.77 14.63 -4.93
N ARG A 191 -7.07 14.07 -5.94
CA ARG A 191 -6.88 14.65 -7.27
C ARG A 191 -7.04 13.57 -8.35
N GLY A 192 -7.43 13.97 -9.57
CA GLY A 192 -7.49 13.07 -10.70
C GLY A 192 -8.40 11.88 -10.47
N ASN A 193 -7.92 10.68 -10.73
CA ASN A 193 -8.66 9.47 -10.40
C ASN A 193 -8.41 9.09 -8.94
N ALA A 194 -9.49 8.99 -8.16
CA ALA A 194 -9.46 8.73 -6.73
C ALA A 194 -8.76 7.41 -6.34
N LYS A 195 -8.71 6.44 -7.25
CA LYS A 195 -8.02 5.15 -7.04
C LYS A 195 -6.57 5.16 -7.52
N ASN A 196 -6.20 6.11 -8.36
CA ASN A 196 -4.88 6.17 -8.93
C ASN A 196 -3.91 6.88 -7.98
N PHE A 197 -2.98 6.13 -7.44
CA PHE A 197 -1.96 6.63 -6.53
C PHE A 197 -1.07 7.71 -7.17
N ASN A 198 -0.74 7.55 -8.45
CA ASN A 198 0.13 8.48 -9.18
C ASN A 198 -0.53 9.83 -9.49
N ASP A 199 -1.86 9.93 -9.38
CA ASP A 199 -2.56 11.21 -9.54
C ASP A 199 -2.48 12.06 -8.26
N GLN A 200 -2.11 11.46 -7.13
CA GLN A 200 -2.07 12.12 -5.83
C GLN A 200 -0.73 12.83 -5.59
N ILE A 201 -0.70 13.71 -4.60
CA ILE A 201 0.56 14.28 -4.10
C ILE A 201 1.23 13.22 -3.22
N LEU A 202 2.39 12.75 -3.64
CA LEU A 202 3.16 11.75 -2.93
C LEU A 202 4.11 12.38 -1.91
N ILE A 203 4.59 11.62 -0.94
CA ILE A 203 5.49 12.14 0.11
C ILE A 203 6.74 12.80 -0.50
N HIS A 204 7.36 12.18 -1.50
CA HIS A 204 8.57 12.71 -2.13
C HIS A 204 8.31 13.96 -3.00
N THR A 205 7.05 14.21 -3.39
CA THR A 205 6.62 15.39 -4.13
C THR A 205 5.85 16.38 -3.26
N ASP A 206 5.77 16.17 -1.94
CA ASP A 206 5.06 17.06 -1.00
C ASP A 206 5.66 18.48 -1.05
N PRO A 207 4.96 19.47 -1.60
CA PRO A 207 5.48 20.82 -1.72
C PRO A 207 5.57 21.55 -0.38
N ALA A 208 4.72 21.22 0.56
CA ALA A 208 4.74 21.84 1.89
C ALA A 208 5.79 21.20 2.83
N LYS A 209 6.25 19.98 2.52
CA LYS A 209 7.24 19.26 3.34
C LYS A 209 6.90 19.27 4.83
N ASP A 210 7.78 19.81 5.66
CA ASP A 210 7.63 19.89 7.10
C ASP A 210 6.71 21.02 7.59
N LYS A 211 6.25 21.89 6.68
CA LYS A 211 5.33 22.98 7.00
C LYS A 211 3.90 22.48 7.13
N SER A 212 3.08 23.17 7.93
CA SER A 212 1.64 22.98 7.84
C SER A 212 1.14 23.37 6.44
N LEU A 213 0.07 22.72 6.01
CA LEU A 213 -0.52 23.04 4.71
C LEU A 213 -1.01 24.49 4.67
N ALA A 214 -1.58 25.00 5.77
CA ALA A 214 -2.02 26.39 5.88
C ALA A 214 -0.86 27.39 5.70
N GLU A 215 0.29 27.14 6.32
CA GLU A 215 1.48 27.97 6.14
C GLU A 215 1.95 27.98 4.69
N TYR A 216 1.95 26.82 4.04
CA TYR A 216 2.34 26.73 2.63
C TYR A 216 1.34 27.44 1.72
N LEU A 217 0.03 27.18 1.89
CA LEU A 217 -1.03 27.78 1.08
C LEU A 217 -1.07 29.32 1.17
N THR A 218 -0.69 29.86 2.30
CA THR A 218 -0.63 31.32 2.49
C THR A 218 0.49 31.97 1.65
N ASN A 219 1.57 31.26 1.40
CA ASN A 219 2.80 31.84 0.86
C ASN A 219 3.18 31.37 -0.55
N CYS A 220 2.54 30.32 -1.07
CA CYS A 220 2.84 29.79 -2.41
C CYS A 220 2.25 30.67 -3.54
N SER A 221 2.66 30.44 -4.77
CA SER A 221 2.09 31.11 -5.94
C SER A 221 0.63 30.71 -6.16
N ASP A 222 -0.13 31.47 -6.96
CA ASP A 222 -1.51 31.13 -7.31
C ASP A 222 -1.60 29.81 -8.08
N GLU A 223 -0.63 29.53 -8.94
CA GLU A 223 -0.57 28.27 -9.68
C GLU A 223 -0.36 27.07 -8.74
N GLU A 224 0.61 27.16 -7.84
CA GLU A 224 0.84 26.12 -6.82
C GLU A 224 -0.35 25.94 -5.92
N PHE A 225 -0.94 27.03 -5.45
CA PHE A 225 -2.14 27.00 -4.62
C PHE A 225 -3.29 26.23 -5.29
N LEU A 226 -3.62 26.58 -6.53
CA LEU A 226 -4.70 25.93 -7.27
C LEU A 226 -4.40 24.46 -7.59
N ASN A 227 -3.13 24.13 -7.84
CA ASN A 227 -2.73 22.75 -8.12
C ASN A 227 -2.85 21.81 -6.93
N ILE A 228 -2.72 22.32 -5.70
CA ILE A 228 -2.71 21.47 -4.50
C ILE A 228 -4.03 21.45 -3.73
N LEU A 229 -5.01 22.29 -4.11
CA LEU A 229 -6.33 22.27 -3.48
C LEU A 229 -7.07 20.94 -3.65
N GLY A 230 -6.74 20.16 -4.69
CA GLY A 230 -7.43 18.93 -5.05
C GLY A 230 -8.58 19.18 -6.01
N ASP A 231 -9.33 18.12 -6.27
CA ASP A 231 -10.48 18.16 -7.17
C ASP A 231 -11.79 17.99 -6.39
N GLN A 232 -12.90 18.36 -7.00
CA GLN A 232 -14.24 18.05 -6.50
C GLN A 232 -14.68 16.68 -6.99
N TYR A 233 -15.39 15.93 -6.16
CA TYR A 233 -15.89 14.60 -6.52
C TYR A 233 -17.39 14.50 -6.32
N GLN A 234 -18.02 13.73 -7.19
CA GLN A 234 -19.40 13.28 -7.00
C GLN A 234 -19.38 11.82 -6.51
N ALA A 235 -20.34 11.46 -5.67
CA ALA A 235 -20.43 10.11 -5.12
C ALA A 235 -20.49 9.06 -6.25
N GLY A 236 -19.64 8.03 -6.15
CA GLY A 236 -19.53 6.97 -7.16
C GLY A 236 -18.72 7.32 -8.42
N ASN A 237 -18.32 8.58 -8.61
CA ASN A 237 -17.44 8.97 -9.71
C ASN A 237 -15.98 9.02 -9.24
N LEU A 238 -15.14 8.18 -9.83
CA LEU A 238 -13.73 8.10 -9.47
C LEU A 238 -12.89 9.27 -10.00
N ASN A 239 -13.37 10.00 -11.00
CA ASN A 239 -12.61 11.10 -11.58
C ASN A 239 -13.04 12.42 -10.96
N GLY A 240 -12.06 13.19 -10.53
CA GLY A 240 -12.26 14.53 -10.02
C GLY A 240 -12.75 15.50 -11.09
N LEU A 241 -13.69 16.35 -10.72
CA LEU A 241 -14.18 17.42 -11.57
C LEU A 241 -13.20 18.59 -11.57
N LYS A 242 -12.91 19.12 -12.74
CA LYS A 242 -11.94 20.19 -12.92
C LYS A 242 -12.58 21.56 -12.83
N LEU A 243 -11.95 22.46 -12.07
CA LEU A 243 -12.34 23.86 -12.02
C LEU A 243 -12.17 24.49 -13.40
N THR A 244 -13.19 25.21 -13.85
CA THR A 244 -13.16 26.03 -15.06
C THR A 244 -14.04 27.27 -14.90
N HIS A 245 -14.06 28.14 -15.86
CA HIS A 245 -14.97 29.28 -15.89
C HIS A 245 -15.45 29.60 -17.30
N ASN A 246 -16.62 30.19 -17.35
CA ASN A 246 -17.18 30.83 -18.55
C ASN A 246 -17.42 32.31 -18.20
N ASP A 247 -16.77 33.20 -18.92
CA ASP A 247 -16.72 34.63 -18.61
C ASP A 247 -16.25 34.85 -17.14
N SER A 248 -17.17 35.27 -16.27
CA SER A 248 -16.90 35.52 -14.85
C SER A 248 -17.44 34.45 -13.89
N ILE A 249 -18.02 33.37 -14.41
CA ILE A 249 -18.70 32.35 -13.59
C ILE A 249 -17.83 31.10 -13.51
N PHE A 250 -17.45 30.72 -12.31
CA PHE A 250 -16.70 29.48 -12.05
C PHE A 250 -17.64 28.30 -11.87
N TYR A 251 -17.23 27.14 -12.39
CA TYR A 251 -17.93 25.87 -12.23
C TYR A 251 -16.96 24.69 -12.34
N TYR A 252 -17.41 23.52 -11.93
CA TYR A 252 -16.69 22.27 -12.11
C TYR A 252 -17.20 21.54 -13.36
N GLU A 253 -16.32 21.34 -14.32
CA GLU A 253 -16.64 20.70 -15.58
C GLU A 253 -17.00 19.24 -15.38
N GLY A 254 -18.10 18.82 -16.03
CA GLY A 254 -18.60 17.44 -15.96
C GLY A 254 -19.53 17.14 -14.78
N TYR A 255 -19.88 18.16 -13.98
CA TYR A 255 -20.90 18.01 -12.96
C TYR A 255 -22.23 17.52 -13.55
N LYS A 256 -22.84 16.53 -12.89
CA LYS A 256 -24.14 16.00 -13.24
C LYS A 256 -25.04 15.99 -12.02
N ASN A 257 -26.30 16.36 -12.19
CA ASN A 257 -27.28 16.17 -11.14
C ASN A 257 -27.52 14.67 -10.96
N GLN A 258 -27.18 14.14 -9.76
CA GLN A 258 -27.29 12.73 -9.43
C GLN A 258 -27.82 12.52 -8.01
N SER A 259 -28.37 11.34 -7.76
CA SER A 259 -28.91 10.96 -6.45
C SER A 259 -27.94 10.18 -5.56
N ASP A 260 -26.76 9.83 -6.08
CA ASP A 260 -25.80 9.02 -5.34
C ASP A 260 -25.29 9.77 -4.11
N ASN A 261 -25.06 9.03 -3.03
CA ASN A 261 -24.71 9.58 -1.73
C ASN A 261 -23.41 8.93 -1.20
N PHE A 262 -22.45 9.72 -0.80
CA PHE A 262 -21.24 9.25 -0.18
C PHE A 262 -21.50 8.40 1.07
N GLY A 263 -22.55 8.68 1.84
CA GLY A 263 -22.90 7.94 3.05
C GLY A 263 -23.24 6.47 2.84
N THR A 264 -23.60 6.08 1.62
CA THR A 264 -23.95 4.69 1.26
C THR A 264 -22.83 3.94 0.54
N LEU A 265 -21.74 4.63 0.19
CA LEU A 265 -20.61 4.01 -0.49
C LEU A 265 -19.76 3.17 0.47
N ASN A 266 -19.08 2.17 -0.09
CA ASN A 266 -17.97 1.55 0.62
C ASN A 266 -16.86 2.61 0.83
N PRO A 267 -16.39 2.83 2.07
CA PRO A 267 -15.42 3.88 2.36
C PRO A 267 -14.12 3.79 1.55
N THR A 268 -13.73 2.59 1.14
CA THR A 268 -12.51 2.38 0.34
C THR A 268 -12.74 2.54 -1.16
N SER A 269 -13.98 2.67 -1.63
CA SER A 269 -14.30 2.68 -3.07
C SER A 269 -13.79 3.92 -3.80
N MET A 270 -13.64 5.04 -3.11
CA MET A 270 -13.21 6.33 -3.67
C MET A 270 -11.93 6.85 -3.01
N ALA A 271 -11.00 5.97 -2.73
CA ALA A 271 -9.69 6.32 -2.20
C ALA A 271 -8.64 5.36 -2.76
N PRO A 272 -7.36 5.73 -2.82
CA PRO A 272 -6.28 4.81 -3.15
C PRO A 272 -6.23 3.63 -2.17
N ASP A 273 -5.61 2.53 -2.57
CA ASP A 273 -5.50 1.36 -1.71
C ASP A 273 -4.76 1.70 -0.40
N GLY A 274 -5.31 1.22 0.72
CA GLY A 274 -4.83 1.56 2.06
C GLY A 274 -5.45 2.83 2.66
N TYR A 275 -6.26 3.57 1.89
CA TYR A 275 -6.95 4.79 2.32
C TYR A 275 -8.46 4.63 2.21
N GLN A 276 -9.18 5.52 2.86
CA GLN A 276 -10.65 5.51 2.83
C GLN A 276 -11.22 6.91 3.02
N ILE A 277 -12.48 7.07 2.64
CA ILE A 277 -13.29 8.25 3.01
C ILE A 277 -13.46 8.24 4.54
N PRO A 278 -13.33 9.39 5.22
CA PRO A 278 -13.49 9.46 6.67
C PRO A 278 -14.91 9.09 7.13
N ASP A 279 -15.00 8.49 8.31
CA ASP A 279 -16.26 8.32 9.03
C ASP A 279 -16.78 9.67 9.53
N TYR A 280 -18.10 9.81 9.58
CA TYR A 280 -18.78 10.96 10.19
C TYR A 280 -18.22 11.29 11.61
N ASN A 281 -17.96 10.29 12.44
CA ASN A 281 -17.41 10.49 13.75
C ASN A 281 -15.99 11.05 13.76
N ASN A 282 -15.20 10.82 12.70
CA ASN A 282 -13.88 11.43 12.56
C ASN A 282 -13.99 12.96 12.46
N TYR A 283 -15.00 13.49 11.77
CA TYR A 283 -15.23 14.92 11.66
C TYR A 283 -15.76 15.58 12.93
N ARG A 284 -16.43 14.83 13.82
CA ARG A 284 -16.84 15.35 15.13
C ARG A 284 -15.68 15.90 15.95
N PHE A 285 -14.49 15.45 15.66
CA PHE A 285 -13.27 15.98 16.26
C PHE A 285 -13.03 17.44 15.88
N TYR A 286 -13.46 17.88 14.70
CA TYR A 286 -13.26 19.24 14.18
C TYR A 286 -14.49 20.13 14.29
N THR A 287 -15.54 19.67 14.93
CA THR A 287 -16.83 20.36 14.94
C THR A 287 -17.34 20.63 16.34
N TRP A 288 -18.26 21.59 16.47
CA TRP A 288 -18.96 21.88 17.71
C TRP A 288 -20.19 20.99 17.89
N GLY A 289 -20.36 20.50 19.11
CA GLY A 289 -21.56 19.79 19.50
C GLY A 289 -21.84 18.54 18.66
N THR A 290 -23.11 18.22 18.48
CA THR A 290 -23.58 17.02 17.77
C THR A 290 -23.85 17.26 16.29
N ASN A 291 -23.82 18.49 15.81
CA ASN A 291 -24.36 18.85 14.49
C ASN A 291 -23.29 19.14 13.42
N CYS A 292 -22.04 18.80 13.65
CA CYS A 292 -20.95 19.02 12.69
C CYS A 292 -20.87 20.46 12.13
N ASN A 293 -21.22 21.45 12.94
CA ASN A 293 -21.05 22.85 12.58
C ASN A 293 -19.70 23.33 13.10
N LEU A 294 -18.86 23.86 12.22
CA LEU A 294 -17.72 24.65 12.64
C LEU A 294 -18.21 25.89 13.37
N ALA A 295 -17.44 26.30 14.35
CA ALA A 295 -17.68 27.59 15.00
C ALA A 295 -17.48 28.69 13.99
N TYR A 296 -18.56 29.36 13.69
CA TYR A 296 -18.48 30.55 12.88
C TYR A 296 -17.46 31.55 13.45
N TYR A 297 -16.46 31.90 12.64
CA TYR A 297 -15.78 33.20 12.61
C TYR A 297 -14.90 33.66 13.75
N ASN A 298 -14.69 32.93 14.81
CA ASN A 298 -13.73 33.36 15.84
C ASN A 298 -12.54 32.39 15.89
N PRO A 299 -11.45 32.64 15.11
CA PRO A 299 -10.22 31.90 15.27
C PRO A 299 -9.82 31.82 16.74
N GLY A 300 -9.29 30.70 17.17
CA GLY A 300 -8.87 30.51 18.54
C GLY A 300 -9.16 29.10 19.05
N ALA A 301 -9.26 29.01 20.37
CA ALA A 301 -9.48 27.73 21.01
C ALA A 301 -10.99 27.49 21.25
N PHE A 302 -11.44 26.26 20.89
CA PHE A 302 -12.82 25.82 21.15
C PHE A 302 -12.85 24.39 21.71
N ASN A 303 -13.98 24.02 22.30
CA ASN A 303 -14.23 22.65 22.69
C ASN A 303 -15.01 21.94 21.58
N ASN A 304 -14.47 20.85 21.09
CA ASN A 304 -15.07 20.06 20.02
C ASN A 304 -16.27 19.23 20.50
N GLY A 305 -16.91 18.51 19.58
CA GLY A 305 -18.03 17.63 19.87
C GLY A 305 -17.69 16.42 20.76
N LEU A 306 -16.41 16.18 21.05
CA LEU A 306 -15.91 15.14 21.94
C LEU A 306 -15.45 15.71 23.30
N GLY A 307 -15.64 17.02 23.54
CA GLY A 307 -15.24 17.68 24.79
C GLY A 307 -13.74 18.00 24.88
N GLN A 308 -12.99 17.87 23.77
CA GLN A 308 -11.56 18.17 23.72
C GLN A 308 -11.34 19.62 23.25
N ARG A 309 -10.25 20.22 23.72
CA ARG A 309 -9.92 21.61 23.35
C ARG A 309 -8.98 21.61 22.16
N LEU A 310 -9.42 22.20 21.06
CA LEU A 310 -8.65 22.41 19.83
C LEU A 310 -8.38 23.90 19.64
N ASN A 311 -7.26 24.20 19.00
CA ASN A 311 -7.02 25.49 18.39
C ASN A 311 -7.35 25.42 16.91
N PHE A 312 -7.86 26.52 16.35
CA PHE A 312 -7.98 26.63 14.90
C PHE A 312 -7.75 28.07 14.43
N ASN A 313 -7.30 28.17 13.21
CA ASN A 313 -7.17 29.41 12.49
C ASN A 313 -7.94 29.34 11.18
N VAL A 314 -8.46 30.49 10.75
CA VAL A 314 -9.17 30.63 9.47
C VAL A 314 -8.37 31.55 8.58
N VAL A 315 -8.07 31.12 7.38
CA VAL A 315 -7.36 31.90 6.39
C VAL A 315 -8.18 31.94 5.10
N GLU A 316 -8.28 33.13 4.53
CA GLU A 316 -8.92 33.35 3.24
C GLU A 316 -7.91 33.80 2.20
N ARG A 317 -8.02 33.29 1.01
CA ARG A 317 -7.17 33.66 -0.12
C ARG A 317 -7.93 33.67 -1.44
N ASN A 318 -7.70 34.69 -2.24
CA ASN A 318 -8.04 34.67 -3.65
C ASN A 318 -6.84 34.16 -4.48
N ALA A 319 -7.13 33.51 -5.57
CA ALA A 319 -6.13 33.09 -6.55
C ALA A 319 -6.54 33.45 -7.97
N THR A 320 -5.59 33.80 -8.80
CA THR A 320 -5.83 34.05 -10.23
C THR A 320 -5.89 32.73 -10.98
N PHE A 321 -7.02 32.41 -11.57
CA PHE A 321 -7.22 31.23 -12.39
C PHE A 321 -7.62 31.64 -13.81
N LYS A 322 -6.78 31.35 -14.81
CA LYS A 322 -7.00 31.71 -16.23
C LYS A 322 -7.41 33.18 -16.42
N GLY A 323 -6.78 34.06 -15.67
CA GLY A 323 -6.98 35.52 -15.76
C GLY A 323 -8.13 36.08 -14.92
N LEU A 324 -8.88 35.27 -14.19
CA LEU A 324 -9.94 35.70 -13.29
C LEU A 324 -9.59 35.43 -11.82
N GLN A 325 -10.08 36.29 -10.94
CA GLN A 325 -9.98 36.08 -9.49
C GLN A 325 -10.96 34.97 -9.06
N TYR A 326 -10.43 33.88 -8.53
CA TYR A 326 -11.17 32.81 -7.92
C TYR A 326 -11.08 32.89 -6.41
N GLY A 327 -12.19 32.85 -5.72
CA GLY A 327 -12.24 32.95 -4.25
C GLY A 327 -13.20 34.04 -3.74
N PRO A 328 -13.09 34.41 -2.45
CA PRO A 328 -12.10 33.89 -1.52
C PRO A 328 -12.27 32.40 -1.23
N ILE A 329 -11.17 31.69 -1.18
CA ILE A 329 -11.12 30.29 -0.75
C ILE A 329 -10.75 30.32 0.73
N THR A 330 -11.59 29.73 1.55
CA THR A 330 -11.40 29.64 2.99
C THR A 330 -10.73 28.32 3.33
N PHE A 331 -9.72 28.34 4.18
CA PHE A 331 -9.16 27.15 4.75
C PHE A 331 -9.01 27.27 6.27
N TYR A 332 -9.28 26.13 6.92
CA TYR A 332 -9.29 26.00 8.36
C TYR A 332 -8.10 25.16 8.80
N ASP A 333 -7.25 25.74 9.60
CA ASP A 333 -6.08 25.06 10.16
C ASP A 333 -6.34 24.68 11.62
N PHE A 334 -6.49 23.38 11.86
CA PHE A 334 -6.73 22.83 13.20
C PHE A 334 -5.43 22.37 13.81
N GLU A 335 -5.16 22.79 15.02
CA GLU A 335 -4.01 22.37 15.80
C GLU A 335 -4.44 21.52 17.00
N TYR A 336 -3.79 20.37 17.15
CA TYR A 336 -3.94 19.53 18.32
C TYR A 336 -2.64 18.77 18.61
N GLY A 337 -2.11 18.93 19.83
CA GLY A 337 -0.87 18.26 20.22
C GLY A 337 0.36 18.63 19.38
N GLY A 338 0.38 19.82 18.82
CA GLY A 338 1.47 20.31 17.95
C GLY A 338 1.38 19.85 16.50
N ASN A 339 0.35 19.08 16.14
CA ASN A 339 0.08 18.69 14.75
C ASN A 339 -1.02 19.59 14.15
N HIS A 340 -0.91 19.83 12.86
CA HIS A 340 -1.82 20.71 12.12
C HIS A 340 -2.50 19.95 10.98
N LEU A 341 -3.82 20.03 10.90
CA LEU A 341 -4.61 19.59 9.76
C LEU A 341 -5.34 20.77 9.14
N THR A 342 -5.11 21.00 7.85
CA THR A 342 -5.76 22.09 7.10
C THR A 342 -6.85 21.52 6.21
N LEU A 343 -8.06 22.03 6.35
CA LEU A 343 -9.22 21.68 5.53
C LEU A 343 -9.58 22.87 4.64
N CYS A 344 -9.70 22.63 3.32
CA CYS A 344 -9.92 23.68 2.34
C CYS A 344 -11.35 23.67 1.82
N GLY A 345 -11.99 24.84 1.80
CA GLY A 345 -13.30 25.04 1.19
C GLY A 345 -13.17 25.32 -0.30
N LEU A 346 -13.45 24.30 -1.12
CA LEU A 346 -13.41 24.41 -2.57
C LEU A 346 -14.74 24.89 -3.18
N GLY A 347 -15.70 25.23 -2.34
CA GLY A 347 -17.06 25.53 -2.77
C GLY A 347 -17.85 24.27 -3.10
N HIS A 348 -19.12 24.45 -3.39
CA HIS A 348 -20.00 23.36 -3.83
C HIS A 348 -20.80 23.80 -5.04
N GLN A 349 -21.21 22.83 -5.84
CA GLN A 349 -21.99 23.05 -7.04
C GLN A 349 -23.31 22.29 -6.97
N TRP A 350 -24.43 23.01 -7.06
CA TRP A 350 -25.76 22.44 -7.06
C TRP A 350 -26.40 22.38 -8.45
N SER A 351 -25.78 23.04 -9.41
CA SER A 351 -26.26 23.12 -10.79
C SER A 351 -25.09 22.96 -11.77
N GLU A 352 -25.38 22.72 -13.02
CA GLU A 352 -24.34 22.55 -14.05
C GLU A 352 -23.61 23.86 -14.40
N THR A 353 -24.04 24.99 -13.86
CA THR A 353 -23.64 26.30 -14.37
C THR A 353 -22.76 27.13 -13.42
N SER A 354 -22.73 26.84 -12.12
CA SER A 354 -21.97 27.67 -11.19
C SER A 354 -21.67 27.01 -9.86
N ILE A 355 -20.58 27.45 -9.24
CA ILE A 355 -20.27 27.19 -7.82
C ILE A 355 -21.13 28.15 -7.00
N SER A 356 -21.87 27.60 -6.04
CA SER A 356 -22.86 28.38 -5.28
C SER A 356 -22.27 29.09 -4.07
N SER A 357 -21.26 28.52 -3.45
CA SER A 357 -20.53 29.14 -2.33
C SER A 357 -19.19 28.43 -2.11
N MET A 358 -18.28 29.08 -1.42
CA MET A 358 -16.94 28.55 -1.10
C MET A 358 -16.95 27.79 0.23
N MET A 359 -17.99 27.03 0.49
CA MET A 359 -18.11 26.20 1.68
C MET A 359 -17.23 24.95 1.62
N ILE A 360 -16.86 24.47 2.78
CA ILE A 360 -16.25 23.14 2.93
C ILE A 360 -17.37 22.10 2.99
N LEU A 361 -17.36 21.16 2.05
CA LEU A 361 -18.26 20.03 2.04
C LEU A 361 -17.44 18.76 2.18
N PHE A 362 -17.72 17.96 3.21
CA PHE A 362 -17.04 16.71 3.43
C PHE A 362 -17.86 15.52 2.91
N ALA A 363 -17.16 14.64 2.21
CA ALA A 363 -17.64 13.30 1.96
C ALA A 363 -17.46 12.45 3.22
N THR A 364 -18.54 11.86 3.73
CA THR A 364 -18.50 10.90 4.84
C THR A 364 -19.27 9.65 4.49
N TYR A 365 -18.83 8.50 4.99
CA TYR A 365 -19.62 7.28 4.96
C TYR A 365 -20.39 7.09 6.29
N GLY A 366 -21.39 6.22 6.28
CA GLY A 366 -22.15 5.87 7.50
C GLY A 366 -23.20 6.90 7.91
N ASN A 367 -23.40 7.96 7.14
CA ASN A 367 -24.47 8.94 7.35
C ASN A 367 -25.21 9.20 6.03
N SER A 368 -26.52 9.29 6.10
CA SER A 368 -27.38 9.56 4.92
C SER A 368 -27.36 11.00 4.44
N GLY A 369 -26.63 11.89 5.09
CA GLY A 369 -26.54 13.31 4.75
C GLY A 369 -25.11 13.75 4.48
N SER A 370 -24.96 14.80 3.70
CA SER A 370 -23.70 15.52 3.56
C SER A 370 -23.38 16.25 4.87
N THR A 371 -22.13 16.17 5.30
CA THR A 371 -21.70 16.98 6.45
C THR A 371 -21.24 18.33 5.95
N TRP A 372 -21.90 19.37 6.41
CA TRP A 372 -21.59 20.75 6.09
C TRP A 372 -20.64 21.33 7.12
N LEU A 373 -19.51 21.81 6.69
CA LEU A 373 -18.78 22.84 7.40
C LEU A 373 -19.11 24.15 6.71
N ILE A 374 -19.98 24.88 7.33
CA ILE A 374 -20.49 26.13 6.76
C ILE A 374 -19.55 27.26 7.16
N GLU A 375 -19.38 28.20 6.26
CA GLU A 375 -18.82 29.52 6.51
C GLU A 375 -19.20 30.13 7.85
#